data_36c6386a1bff7358da8c106cf294c381
#
_entry.id   36c6386a1bff7358da8c106cf294c381
#
_cell.length_a   1.000
_cell.length_b   1.000
_cell.length_c   1.000
_cell.angle_alpha   90.00
_cell.angle_beta   90.00
_cell.angle_gamma   90.00
#
_symmetry.space_group_name_H-M   'P 1'
#
loop_
_entity.id
_entity.type
_entity.pdbx_description
1 polymer ?
#
loop_
_entity_poly.entity_id
_entity_poly.type
_entity_poly.pdbx_seq_one_letter_code
_entity_poly.pdbx_strand_id
1 'polypeptide(L)'
;AYLEVKWVNEYGAFLGWGLMKDIFCPFREQKKRMVLGNSYIVHIHIDEESYRIVASAKIERYLNEDHPHYKHGEEVDLLIWQKTDLGFKVIIDNQYPGLLYQDQIFQYIHTGDKMKGYIGRVRQDGKIDVTLQKTGIQQTADFAETLYQYLLDNDGECDLGDKSEADDIYERFHVSKKVYKRAIGDLYKKRL
;
A
#
# COMPACT_ATOMS: atom_id res chain seq x y z
N ALA A 1 8.59 5.83 -9.86
CA ALA A 1 7.72 5.32 -10.95
C ALA A 1 7.91 3.82 -11.14
N TYR A 2 6.90 3.12 -11.69
CA TYR A 2 6.97 1.71 -12.10
C TYR A 2 6.90 1.67 -13.63
N LEU A 3 8.00 1.31 -14.29
CA LEU A 3 8.19 1.50 -15.74
C LEU A 3 8.68 0.23 -16.41
N GLU A 4 8.16 -0.03 -17.62
CA GLU A 4 8.53 -1.17 -18.45
C GLU A 4 9.79 -0.86 -19.29
N VAL A 5 10.71 -1.83 -19.38
CA VAL A 5 11.88 -1.77 -20.26
C VAL A 5 11.46 -1.99 -21.71
N LYS A 6 11.66 -0.98 -22.53
CA LYS A 6 11.32 -0.99 -23.96
C LYS A 6 12.46 -1.49 -24.85
N TRP A 7 13.69 -1.27 -24.44
CA TRP A 7 14.88 -1.83 -25.11
C TRP A 7 16.12 -1.75 -24.21
N VAL A 8 17.18 -2.49 -24.56
CA VAL A 8 18.44 -2.58 -23.81
C VAL A 8 19.59 -2.50 -24.79
N ASN A 9 20.67 -1.81 -24.42
CA ASN A 9 21.92 -1.77 -25.17
C ASN A 9 23.14 -2.09 -24.29
N GLU A 10 24.36 -1.87 -24.81
CA GLU A 10 25.58 -2.13 -24.08
C GLU A 10 25.85 -1.17 -22.88
N TYR A 11 25.10 -0.09 -22.73
CA TYR A 11 25.25 0.90 -21.66
C TYR A 11 24.15 0.82 -20.57
N GLY A 12 22.98 0.30 -20.91
CA GLY A 12 21.88 0.25 -19.96
C GLY A 12 20.54 -0.13 -20.60
N ALA A 13 19.47 0.18 -19.88
CA ALA A 13 18.09 -0.06 -20.27
C ALA A 13 17.37 1.27 -20.51
N PHE A 14 16.38 1.25 -21.39
CA PHE A 14 15.51 2.36 -21.69
C PHE A 14 14.07 1.98 -21.31
N LEU A 15 13.45 2.80 -20.49
CA LEU A 15 12.14 2.54 -19.91
C LEU A 15 11.10 3.52 -20.45
N GLY A 16 9.95 2.99 -20.84
CA GLY A 16 8.82 3.80 -21.29
C GLY A 16 8.17 4.55 -20.13
N TRP A 17 8.12 5.89 -20.20
CA TRP A 17 7.54 6.74 -19.17
C TRP A 17 6.46 7.70 -19.67
N GLY A 18 5.93 7.39 -20.88
CA GLY A 18 4.82 8.14 -21.48
C GLY A 18 5.22 9.32 -22.33
N LEU A 19 6.52 9.58 -22.52
CA LEU A 19 7.05 10.61 -23.41
C LEU A 19 7.64 9.97 -24.69
N MET A 20 7.88 10.81 -25.71
CA MET A 20 8.43 10.33 -27.00
C MET A 20 9.80 9.65 -26.89
N LYS A 21 10.61 10.03 -25.91
CA LYS A 21 11.92 9.42 -25.65
C LYS A 21 11.85 8.64 -24.37
N ASP A 22 12.22 7.38 -24.42
CA ASP A 22 12.35 6.53 -23.24
C ASP A 22 13.41 7.05 -22.29
N ILE A 23 13.21 6.85 -20.98
CA ILE A 23 14.16 7.27 -19.97
C ILE A 23 15.29 6.25 -19.84
N PHE A 24 16.53 6.72 -19.79
CA PHE A 24 17.71 5.87 -19.69
C PHE A 24 18.02 5.48 -18.23
N CYS A 25 18.27 4.20 -18.01
CA CYS A 25 18.77 3.63 -16.75
C CYS A 25 20.11 2.96 -16.99
N PRO A 26 21.24 3.63 -16.73
CA PRO A 26 22.57 3.06 -16.94
C PRO A 26 22.80 1.83 -16.05
N PHE A 27 23.67 0.92 -16.45
CA PHE A 27 23.94 -0.28 -15.67
C PHE A 27 24.41 0.00 -14.23
N ARG A 28 25.14 1.10 -14.02
CA ARG A 28 25.55 1.55 -12.68
C ARG A 28 24.37 1.88 -11.76
N GLU A 29 23.21 2.21 -12.32
CA GLU A 29 22.00 2.55 -11.59
C GLU A 29 21.00 1.37 -11.48
N GLN A 30 21.33 0.20 -12.00
CA GLN A 30 20.55 -1.02 -11.88
C GLN A 30 21.03 -1.86 -10.69
N LYS A 31 20.12 -2.43 -9.90
CA LYS A 31 20.45 -3.44 -8.87
C LYS A 31 20.78 -4.80 -9.48
N LYS A 32 20.01 -5.16 -10.52
CA LYS A 32 20.19 -6.33 -11.35
C LYS A 32 19.98 -5.91 -12.80
N ARG A 33 20.60 -6.61 -13.75
CA ARG A 33 20.41 -6.33 -15.17
C ARG A 33 18.93 -6.35 -15.50
N MET A 34 18.46 -5.25 -16.06
CA MET A 34 17.06 -5.11 -16.48
C MET A 34 16.84 -5.91 -17.77
N VAL A 35 15.67 -6.52 -17.86
CA VAL A 35 15.27 -7.40 -18.97
C VAL A 35 14.16 -6.74 -19.76
N LEU A 36 14.23 -6.81 -21.08
CA LEU A 36 13.23 -6.31 -22.00
C LEU A 36 11.83 -6.84 -21.64
N GLY A 37 10.83 -5.97 -21.66
CA GLY A 37 9.44 -6.29 -21.35
C GLY A 37 9.12 -6.39 -19.85
N ASN A 38 10.14 -6.42 -18.96
CA ASN A 38 9.90 -6.42 -17.52
C ASN A 38 9.76 -4.99 -17.00
N SER A 39 8.98 -4.83 -15.94
CA SER A 39 8.76 -3.55 -15.28
C SER A 39 9.55 -3.44 -13.98
N TYR A 40 10.07 -2.26 -13.70
CA TYR A 40 10.89 -1.98 -12.52
C TYR A 40 10.47 -0.68 -11.86
N ILE A 41 10.57 -0.64 -10.53
CA ILE A 41 10.42 0.61 -9.79
C ILE A 41 11.72 1.38 -9.89
N VAL A 42 11.62 2.62 -10.35
CA VAL A 42 12.75 3.52 -10.54
C VAL A 42 12.46 4.90 -9.97
N HIS A 43 13.50 5.54 -9.46
CA HIS A 43 13.55 6.97 -9.19
C HIS A 43 14.05 7.69 -10.42
N ILE A 44 13.43 8.83 -10.75
CA ILE A 44 13.80 9.67 -11.89
C ILE A 44 14.49 10.91 -11.33
N HIS A 45 15.71 11.19 -11.79
CA HIS A 45 16.50 12.31 -11.32
C HIS A 45 17.38 12.89 -12.44
N ILE A 46 17.95 14.04 -12.19
CA ILE A 46 18.97 14.62 -13.06
C ILE A 46 20.34 14.07 -12.64
N ASP A 47 21.05 13.43 -13.56
CA ASP A 47 22.41 12.94 -13.33
C ASP A 47 23.37 14.14 -13.24
N GLU A 48 24.13 14.23 -12.16
CA GLU A 48 24.97 15.37 -11.84
C GLU A 48 26.15 15.55 -12.83
N GLU A 49 26.62 14.46 -13.46
CA GLU A 49 27.73 14.49 -14.40
C GLU A 49 27.27 14.88 -15.81
N SER A 50 26.16 14.30 -16.28
CA SER A 50 25.70 14.50 -17.67
C SER A 50 24.58 15.53 -17.79
N TYR A 51 24.00 16.00 -16.68
CA TYR A 51 22.83 16.89 -16.61
C TYR A 51 21.63 16.38 -17.40
N ARG A 52 21.54 15.04 -17.57
CA ARG A 52 20.42 14.38 -18.25
C ARG A 52 19.46 13.77 -17.24
N ILE A 53 18.20 13.70 -17.62
CA ILE A 53 17.21 12.95 -16.84
C ILE A 53 17.50 11.46 -17.02
N VAL A 54 17.70 10.76 -15.91
CA VAL A 54 17.98 9.32 -15.87
C VAL A 54 17.12 8.62 -14.82
N ALA A 55 17.02 7.31 -14.95
CA ALA A 55 16.34 6.45 -13.99
C ALA A 55 17.35 5.67 -13.15
N SER A 56 17.04 5.47 -11.86
CA SER A 56 17.79 4.62 -10.95
C SER A 56 16.87 3.60 -10.27
N ALA A 57 17.26 2.33 -10.29
CA ALA A 57 16.61 1.28 -9.52
C ALA A 57 17.13 1.17 -8.07
N LYS A 58 18.11 1.99 -7.70
CA LYS A 58 18.69 2.06 -6.35
C LYS A 58 17.86 2.98 -5.46
N ILE A 59 16.58 2.66 -5.32
CA ILE A 59 15.53 3.47 -4.69
C ILE A 59 15.93 3.94 -3.29
N GLU A 60 16.62 3.10 -2.52
CA GLU A 60 16.97 3.39 -1.12
C GLU A 60 17.75 4.70 -0.96
N ARG A 61 18.50 5.10 -1.97
CA ARG A 61 19.31 6.34 -1.94
C ARG A 61 18.48 7.62 -1.99
N TYR A 62 17.22 7.49 -2.41
CA TYR A 62 16.31 8.60 -2.67
C TYR A 62 15.12 8.63 -1.72
N LEU A 63 15.07 7.71 -0.76
CA LEU A 63 14.06 7.71 0.29
C LEU A 63 14.60 8.44 1.52
N ASN A 64 13.71 9.17 2.19
CA ASN A 64 14.07 9.89 3.39
C ASN A 64 14.38 8.89 4.52
N GLU A 65 15.45 9.16 5.25
CA GLU A 65 15.85 8.43 6.47
C GLU A 65 15.46 9.18 7.74
N ASP A 66 14.97 10.42 7.61
CA ASP A 66 14.53 11.25 8.73
C ASP A 66 13.31 10.65 9.43
N HIS A 67 13.09 11.04 10.69
CA HIS A 67 11.93 10.60 11.45
C HIS A 67 10.64 11.18 10.85
N PRO A 68 9.76 10.36 10.29
CA PRO A 68 8.52 10.82 9.70
C PRO A 68 7.53 11.27 10.79
N HIS A 69 6.82 12.36 10.53
CA HIS A 69 5.82 12.92 11.44
C HIS A 69 4.41 12.35 11.21
N TYR A 70 4.30 11.09 10.81
CA TYR A 70 3.01 10.44 10.61
C TYR A 70 2.35 10.07 11.94
N LYS A 71 1.02 10.18 11.97
CA LYS A 71 0.19 9.73 13.09
C LYS A 71 -0.33 8.31 12.83
N HIS A 72 -0.53 7.57 13.90
CA HIS A 72 -1.20 6.26 13.82
C HIS A 72 -2.59 6.40 13.18
N GLY A 73 -2.89 5.58 12.18
CA GLY A 73 -4.15 5.60 11.42
C GLY A 73 -4.23 6.66 10.33
N GLU A 74 -3.19 7.46 10.10
CA GLU A 74 -3.13 8.42 9.01
C GLU A 74 -3.16 7.72 7.65
N GLU A 75 -4.02 8.20 6.74
CA GLU A 75 -4.12 7.68 5.38
C GLU A 75 -2.97 8.20 4.52
N VAL A 76 -2.33 7.30 3.79
CA VAL A 76 -1.16 7.58 2.94
C VAL A 76 -1.25 6.85 1.61
N ASP A 77 -0.52 7.35 0.63
CA ASP A 77 -0.33 6.67 -0.66
C ASP A 77 0.78 5.63 -0.56
N LEU A 78 0.48 4.40 -0.95
CA LEU A 78 1.43 3.30 -0.98
C LEU A 78 1.77 2.90 -2.42
N LEU A 79 3.06 2.74 -2.71
CA LEU A 79 3.56 2.03 -3.88
C LEU A 79 4.20 0.72 -3.41
N ILE A 80 3.64 -0.42 -3.83
CA ILE A 80 4.18 -1.73 -3.49
C ILE A 80 5.52 -1.92 -4.20
N TRP A 81 6.58 -2.04 -3.43
CA TRP A 81 7.94 -1.99 -3.95
C TRP A 81 8.55 -3.36 -4.17
N GLN A 82 8.66 -4.18 -3.13
CA GLN A 82 9.38 -5.45 -3.18
C GLN A 82 8.78 -6.46 -2.21
N LYS A 83 8.55 -7.69 -2.67
CA LYS A 83 8.17 -8.81 -1.81
C LYS A 83 9.37 -9.23 -0.95
N THR A 84 9.10 -9.54 0.32
CA THR A 84 10.07 -10.05 1.32
C THR A 84 9.43 -11.21 2.09
N ASP A 85 10.20 -11.90 2.92
CA ASP A 85 9.69 -13.00 3.76
C ASP A 85 8.67 -12.52 4.79
N LEU A 86 8.73 -11.25 5.22
CA LEU A 86 7.80 -10.66 6.20
C LEU A 86 6.54 -10.06 5.57
N GLY A 87 6.51 -9.88 4.24
CA GLY A 87 5.45 -9.18 3.53
C GLY A 87 6.00 -8.33 2.39
N PHE A 88 5.57 -7.09 2.25
CA PHE A 88 6.04 -6.21 1.19
C PHE A 88 6.69 -4.94 1.74
N LYS A 89 7.86 -4.60 1.19
CA LYS A 89 8.37 -3.24 1.29
C LYS A 89 7.48 -2.34 0.44
N VAL A 90 7.16 -1.18 0.96
CA VAL A 90 6.35 -0.16 0.30
C VAL A 90 7.05 1.20 0.33
N ILE A 91 6.67 2.07 -0.58
CA ILE A 91 7.09 3.48 -0.57
C ILE A 91 5.85 4.29 -0.21
N ILE A 92 5.95 5.05 0.88
CA ILE A 92 4.89 5.88 1.44
C ILE A 92 5.05 7.29 0.91
N ASP A 93 3.98 7.85 0.30
CA ASP A 93 3.92 9.22 -0.25
C ASP A 93 5.11 9.59 -1.16
N ASN A 94 5.69 8.58 -1.85
CA ASN A 94 6.91 8.68 -2.66
C ASN A 94 8.15 9.15 -1.90
N GLN A 95 8.18 9.12 -0.57
CA GLN A 95 9.23 9.69 0.28
C GLN A 95 9.84 8.71 1.26
N TYR A 96 9.04 7.88 1.94
CA TYR A 96 9.51 7.06 3.05
C TYR A 96 9.39 5.57 2.75
N PRO A 97 10.38 4.75 3.20
CA PRO A 97 10.24 3.31 3.16
C PRO A 97 9.32 2.82 4.27
N GLY A 98 8.45 1.86 3.97
CA GLY A 98 7.58 1.20 4.92
C GLY A 98 7.54 -0.31 4.74
N LEU A 99 6.94 -1.00 5.70
CA LEU A 99 6.70 -2.44 5.67
C LEU A 99 5.21 -2.72 5.84
N LEU A 100 4.65 -3.46 4.89
CA LEU A 100 3.31 -4.03 4.94
C LEU A 100 3.47 -5.52 5.23
N TYR A 101 3.02 -5.97 6.41
CA TYR A 101 3.16 -7.37 6.82
C TYR A 101 2.20 -8.29 6.08
N GLN A 102 2.61 -9.55 5.89
CA GLN A 102 1.83 -10.56 5.17
C GLN A 102 0.47 -10.83 5.83
N ASP A 103 0.39 -10.81 7.14
CA ASP A 103 -0.84 -11.00 7.94
C ASP A 103 -1.82 -9.83 7.87
N GLN A 104 -1.40 -8.69 7.30
CA GLN A 104 -2.24 -7.51 7.04
C GLN A 104 -2.75 -7.43 5.61
N ILE A 105 -2.44 -8.46 4.78
CA ILE A 105 -2.76 -8.49 3.35
C ILE A 105 -3.88 -9.50 3.11
N PHE A 106 -5.06 -9.00 2.77
CA PHE A 106 -6.26 -9.79 2.50
C PHE A 106 -6.70 -9.74 1.04
N GLN A 107 -5.83 -9.24 0.16
CA GLN A 107 -6.07 -9.12 -1.27
C GLN A 107 -4.81 -9.44 -2.06
N TYR A 108 -4.97 -9.74 -3.34
CA TYR A 108 -3.80 -9.92 -4.22
C TYR A 108 -3.14 -8.57 -4.47
N ILE A 109 -1.84 -8.50 -4.18
CA ILE A 109 -1.01 -7.31 -4.45
C ILE A 109 0.27 -7.72 -5.17
N HIS A 110 0.73 -6.84 -6.05
CA HIS A 110 1.93 -7.05 -6.85
C HIS A 110 2.87 -5.85 -6.74
N THR A 111 4.13 -6.09 -7.02
CA THR A 111 5.12 -5.00 -7.16
C THR A 111 4.66 -4.02 -8.24
N GLY A 112 4.64 -2.73 -7.93
CA GLY A 112 4.18 -1.66 -8.80
C GLY A 112 2.75 -1.20 -8.53
N ASP A 113 1.95 -1.96 -7.78
CA ASP A 113 0.60 -1.54 -7.41
C ASP A 113 0.64 -0.26 -6.56
N LYS A 114 -0.33 0.62 -6.84
CA LYS A 114 -0.58 1.84 -6.07
C LYS A 114 -1.91 1.71 -5.37
N MET A 115 -1.91 2.01 -4.09
CA MET A 115 -3.13 1.93 -3.27
C MET A 115 -3.05 2.87 -2.08
N LYS A 116 -4.19 3.12 -1.45
CA LYS A 116 -4.24 3.78 -0.14
C LYS A 116 -3.92 2.76 0.95
N GLY A 117 -3.26 3.23 1.98
CA GLY A 117 -3.03 2.49 3.20
C GLY A 117 -3.00 3.42 4.41
N TYR A 118 -2.73 2.86 5.56
CA TYR A 118 -2.78 3.59 6.82
C TYR A 118 -1.51 3.33 7.62
N ILE A 119 -1.04 4.35 8.33
CA ILE A 119 0.11 4.22 9.23
C ILE A 119 -0.29 3.36 10.42
N GLY A 120 0.32 2.19 10.54
CA GLY A 120 0.14 1.30 11.67
C GLY A 120 0.99 1.74 12.86
N ARG A 121 2.28 1.96 12.63
CA ARG A 121 3.23 2.37 13.66
C ARG A 121 4.47 3.01 13.04
N VAL A 122 4.91 4.12 13.62
CA VAL A 122 6.26 4.63 13.42
C VAL A 122 7.12 4.11 14.57
N ARG A 123 8.17 3.36 14.26
CA ARG A 123 9.08 2.77 15.24
C ARG A 123 10.12 3.79 15.71
N GLN A 124 10.76 3.50 16.84
CA GLN A 124 11.84 4.34 17.36
C GLN A 124 13.07 4.40 16.44
N ASP A 125 13.27 3.37 15.61
CA ASP A 125 14.34 3.30 14.61
C ASP A 125 13.96 3.99 13.27
N GLY A 126 12.87 4.75 13.24
CA GLY A 126 12.38 5.48 12.06
C GLY A 126 11.64 4.63 11.03
N LYS A 127 11.58 3.30 11.19
CA LYS A 127 10.84 2.42 10.28
C LYS A 127 9.34 2.57 10.47
N ILE A 128 8.59 2.44 9.38
CA ILE A 128 7.15 2.63 9.35
C ILE A 128 6.48 1.31 9.02
N ASP A 129 5.60 0.85 9.91
CA ASP A 129 4.70 -0.25 9.63
C ASP A 129 3.39 0.32 9.08
N VAL A 130 2.91 -0.25 7.98
CA VAL A 130 1.65 0.17 7.36
C VAL A 130 0.66 -0.99 7.31
N THR A 131 -0.62 -0.65 7.20
CA THR A 131 -1.72 -1.60 7.04
C THR A 131 -2.63 -1.15 5.89
N LEU A 132 -3.34 -2.08 5.26
CA LEU A 132 -4.34 -1.78 4.24
C LEU A 132 -5.73 -1.51 4.85
N GLN A 133 -5.89 -1.79 6.14
CA GLN A 133 -7.16 -1.58 6.85
C GLN A 133 -7.05 -0.36 7.78
N LYS A 134 -8.10 0.44 7.82
CA LYS A 134 -8.24 1.49 8.82
C LYS A 134 -8.12 0.89 10.23
N THR A 135 -7.51 1.60 11.15
CA THR A 135 -7.36 1.14 12.54
C THR A 135 -8.72 0.85 13.18
N GLY A 136 -8.76 -0.17 14.05
CA GLY A 136 -9.99 -0.79 14.54
C GLY A 136 -11.07 0.14 15.14
N ILE A 137 -10.76 1.37 15.55
CA ILE A 137 -11.76 2.35 16.02
C ILE A 137 -12.44 3.01 14.80
N GLN A 138 -11.67 3.42 13.81
CA GLN A 138 -12.18 4.08 12.60
C GLN A 138 -12.88 3.08 11.68
N GLN A 139 -12.34 1.86 11.57
CA GLN A 139 -12.98 0.74 10.88
C GLN A 139 -14.33 0.38 11.51
N THR A 140 -14.44 0.42 12.85
CA THR A 140 -15.71 0.15 13.54
C THR A 140 -16.72 1.26 13.28
N ALA A 141 -16.32 2.53 13.27
CA ALA A 141 -17.23 3.65 13.02
C ALA A 141 -17.75 3.65 11.58
N ASP A 142 -16.85 3.45 10.61
CA ASP A 142 -17.21 3.38 9.18
C ASP A 142 -18.09 2.14 8.91
N PHE A 143 -17.80 1.01 9.56
CA PHE A 143 -18.61 -0.20 9.41
C PHE A 143 -19.95 -0.11 10.13
N ALA A 144 -20.05 0.58 11.28
CA ALA A 144 -21.33 0.80 11.94
C ALA A 144 -22.31 1.57 11.05
N GLU A 145 -21.83 2.55 10.30
CA GLU A 145 -22.65 3.25 9.30
C GLU A 145 -23.07 2.32 8.16
N THR A 146 -22.15 1.53 7.63
CA THR A 146 -22.44 0.52 6.59
C THR A 146 -23.46 -0.50 7.06
N LEU A 147 -23.30 -1.01 8.28
CA LEU A 147 -24.25 -1.96 8.90
C LEU A 147 -25.62 -1.34 9.13
N TYR A 148 -25.67 -0.07 9.52
CA TYR A 148 -26.93 0.64 9.70
C TYR A 148 -27.68 0.81 8.37
N GLN A 149 -27.00 1.19 7.31
CA GLN A 149 -27.61 1.26 5.97
C GLN A 149 -28.08 -0.11 5.51
N TYR A 150 -27.29 -1.16 5.72
CA TYR A 150 -27.71 -2.54 5.42
C TYR A 150 -29.00 -2.93 6.17
N LEU A 151 -29.13 -2.59 7.44
CA LEU A 151 -30.34 -2.86 8.22
C LEU A 151 -31.54 -2.06 7.68
N LEU A 152 -31.36 -0.80 7.30
CA LEU A 152 -32.43 0.00 6.69
C LEU A 152 -32.92 -0.61 5.37
N ASP A 153 -32.00 -1.13 4.56
CA ASP A 153 -32.32 -1.76 3.26
C ASP A 153 -32.96 -3.16 3.40
N ASN A 154 -32.90 -3.77 4.59
CA ASN A 154 -33.41 -5.10 4.90
C ASN A 154 -34.42 -5.10 6.05
N ASP A 155 -35.32 -4.12 6.09
CA ASP A 155 -36.43 -4.02 7.07
C ASP A 155 -36.00 -4.07 8.54
N GLY A 156 -34.77 -3.68 8.84
CA GLY A 156 -34.18 -3.70 10.19
C GLY A 156 -33.63 -5.06 10.63
N GLU A 157 -33.59 -6.05 9.75
CA GLU A 157 -33.15 -7.40 10.07
C GLU A 157 -31.80 -7.76 9.45
N CYS A 158 -31.03 -8.57 10.18
CA CYS A 158 -29.80 -9.21 9.70
C CYS A 158 -29.74 -10.63 10.26
N ASP A 159 -29.55 -11.61 9.41
CA ASP A 159 -29.41 -13.04 9.77
C ASP A 159 -28.10 -13.33 10.53
N LEU A 160 -27.15 -12.40 10.53
CA LEU A 160 -25.89 -12.49 11.25
C LEU A 160 -25.96 -11.70 12.56
N GLY A 161 -25.57 -12.35 13.66
CA GLY A 161 -25.53 -11.76 15.00
C GLY A 161 -24.14 -11.86 15.65
N ASP A 162 -24.08 -11.49 16.92
CA ASP A 162 -22.83 -11.54 17.70
C ASP A 162 -22.29 -12.97 17.92
N LYS A 163 -23.15 -13.99 17.75
CA LYS A 163 -22.83 -15.43 17.88
C LYS A 163 -22.48 -16.09 16.54
N SER A 164 -22.77 -15.45 15.40
CA SER A 164 -22.47 -16.00 14.07
C SER A 164 -20.98 -16.33 13.90
N GLU A 165 -20.65 -17.29 13.04
CA GLU A 165 -19.28 -17.68 12.79
C GLU A 165 -18.49 -16.54 12.14
N ALA A 166 -17.16 -16.53 12.38
CA ALA A 166 -16.30 -15.46 11.87
C ALA A 166 -16.23 -15.43 10.34
N ASP A 167 -16.30 -16.62 9.74
CA ASP A 167 -16.23 -16.81 8.29
C ASP A 167 -17.49 -16.28 7.60
N ASP A 168 -18.69 -16.53 8.16
CA ASP A 168 -19.95 -16.02 7.63
C ASP A 168 -20.01 -14.49 7.64
N ILE A 169 -19.53 -13.89 8.74
CA ILE A 169 -19.43 -12.43 8.88
C ILE A 169 -18.44 -11.85 7.86
N TYR A 170 -17.31 -12.53 7.68
CA TYR A 170 -16.29 -12.08 6.75
C TYR A 170 -16.75 -12.22 5.29
N GLU A 171 -17.39 -13.31 4.91
CA GLU A 171 -17.96 -13.49 3.57
C GLU A 171 -18.98 -12.42 3.20
N ARG A 172 -19.85 -12.01 4.16
CA ARG A 172 -20.89 -11.01 3.93
C ARG A 172 -20.40 -9.58 3.94
N PHE A 173 -19.57 -9.23 4.93
CA PHE A 173 -19.22 -7.84 5.25
C PHE A 173 -17.73 -7.50 5.10
N HIS A 174 -16.88 -8.47 4.84
CA HIS A 174 -15.41 -8.33 4.73
C HIS A 174 -14.75 -7.66 5.95
N VAL A 175 -15.35 -7.85 7.14
CA VAL A 175 -14.82 -7.37 8.41
C VAL A 175 -14.62 -8.53 9.40
N SER A 176 -13.73 -8.33 10.38
CA SER A 176 -13.55 -9.33 11.44
C SER A 176 -14.76 -9.37 12.38
N LYS A 177 -15.03 -10.53 13.00
CA LYS A 177 -16.07 -10.70 14.04
C LYS A 177 -15.94 -9.68 15.18
N LYS A 178 -14.71 -9.25 15.50
CA LYS A 178 -14.47 -8.23 16.52
C LYS A 178 -14.98 -6.84 16.11
N VAL A 179 -14.77 -6.45 14.85
CA VAL A 179 -15.28 -5.20 14.27
C VAL A 179 -16.80 -5.25 14.21
N TYR A 180 -17.36 -6.36 13.73
CA TYR A 180 -18.80 -6.60 13.64
C TYR A 180 -19.50 -6.44 15.01
N LYS A 181 -19.00 -7.13 16.04
CA LYS A 181 -19.54 -7.03 17.41
C LYS A 181 -19.48 -5.61 17.98
N ARG A 182 -18.38 -4.88 17.71
CA ARG A 182 -18.27 -3.48 18.17
C ARG A 182 -19.28 -2.59 17.47
N ALA A 183 -19.45 -2.75 16.15
CA ALA A 183 -20.43 -1.99 15.39
C ALA A 183 -21.86 -2.21 15.89
N ILE A 184 -22.27 -3.46 16.11
CA ILE A 184 -23.57 -3.76 16.75
C ILE A 184 -23.69 -3.05 18.10
N GLY A 185 -22.66 -3.14 18.94
CA GLY A 185 -22.67 -2.50 20.25
C GLY A 185 -22.79 -0.97 20.19
N ASP A 186 -22.19 -0.35 19.17
CA ASP A 186 -22.25 1.10 18.96
C ASP A 186 -23.63 1.53 18.42
N LEU A 187 -24.24 0.77 17.49
CA LEU A 187 -25.60 1.01 17.02
C LEU A 187 -26.62 0.86 18.18
N TYR A 188 -26.49 -0.19 18.96
CA TYR A 188 -27.36 -0.42 20.12
C TYR A 188 -27.28 0.73 21.14
N LYS A 189 -26.09 1.25 21.44
CA LYS A 189 -25.91 2.41 22.34
C LYS A 189 -26.56 3.67 21.78
N LYS A 190 -26.54 3.85 20.47
CA LYS A 190 -27.18 4.97 19.77
C LYS A 190 -28.70 4.80 19.63
N ARG A 191 -29.26 3.65 20.05
CA ARG A 191 -30.67 3.26 19.88
C ARG A 191 -31.13 3.25 18.42
N LEU A 192 -30.27 2.82 17.56
CA LEU A 192 -30.51 2.58 16.13
C LEU A 192 -30.66 1.10 15.86
#